data_4e063c64ddc4feda8b16fa9024e9351a
#
_entry.id   4e063c64ddc4feda8b16fa9024e9351a
#
_cell.length_a   1.000
_cell.length_b   1.000
_cell.length_c   1.000
_cell.angle_alpha   90.00
_cell.angle_beta   90.00
_cell.angle_gamma   90.00
#
_symmetry.space_group_name_H-M   'P 1'
#
loop_
_entity.id
_entity.type
_entity.pdbx_description
1 polymer ?
#
loop_
_entity_poly.entity_id
_entity_poly.type
_entity_poly.pdbx_seq_one_letter_code
_entity_poly.pdbx_strand_id
1 'polypeptide(L)'
;MNRLVSSAQHLRYKWFGKGPTQHEWEERLERVVAETVAQSLPWIPRENAVFLDVGANIGVYSEHILRERPSARAYLFEPVRSHFENCVARFANNANVTVEHCALGDADAVSTIWKPKHNPGGNVIDAEIVARRRGFMDFKPEEIRVRVFDEYAREKGITRVDFIKTDTEGYDYRVLRGMLAFLERCERKPVILAELLSPAFHPDYQGQLDVLRALYRIGYREVDLTGMENVQDFLFIPEGRSPAP
;
A
#
# COMPACT_ATOMS: atom_id res chain seq x y z
N MET A 1 -17.29 -26.81 1.09
CA MET A 1 -17.11 -25.38 0.68
C MET A 1 -15.67 -25.03 1.00
N ASN A 2 -14.80 -25.17 0.00
CA ASN A 2 -13.37 -24.93 0.16
C ASN A 2 -13.12 -23.43 0.26
N ARG A 3 -12.60 -23.00 1.42
CA ARG A 3 -12.01 -21.67 1.60
C ARG A 3 -10.75 -21.62 0.75
N LEU A 4 -10.80 -20.95 -0.39
CA LEU A 4 -9.60 -20.53 -1.11
C LEU A 4 -8.92 -19.48 -0.21
N VAL A 5 -7.93 -19.93 0.53
CA VAL A 5 -7.06 -19.06 1.31
C VAL A 5 -6.30 -18.18 0.34
N SER A 6 -6.40 -16.85 0.50
CA SER A 6 -5.66 -15.89 -0.31
C SER A 6 -4.18 -16.29 -0.34
N SER A 7 -3.69 -16.59 -1.53
CA SER A 7 -2.39 -17.23 -1.73
C SER A 7 -1.21 -16.31 -1.42
N ALA A 8 -1.43 -15.01 -1.45
CA ALA A 8 -0.43 -13.96 -1.29
C ALA A 8 0.22 -13.94 0.07
N GLN A 9 -0.58 -13.98 1.09
CA GLN A 9 -0.15 -13.82 2.47
C GLN A 9 0.41 -15.13 3.03
N HIS A 10 -0.09 -16.28 2.58
CA HIS A 10 0.48 -17.58 2.93
C HIS A 10 1.92 -17.75 2.40
N LEU A 11 2.26 -17.04 1.33
CA LEU A 11 3.58 -17.05 0.71
C LEU A 11 4.60 -16.16 1.43
N ARG A 12 4.18 -15.12 2.14
CA ARG A 12 5.05 -14.23 2.92
C ARG A 12 5.76 -14.94 4.08
N TYR A 13 5.15 -15.97 4.70
CA TYR A 13 5.65 -16.59 5.93
C TYR A 13 6.18 -18.04 5.80
N LYS A 14 6.04 -18.72 4.65
CA LYS A 14 6.41 -20.14 4.48
C LYS A 14 7.79 -20.41 3.89
N TRP A 15 8.68 -19.43 3.84
CA TRP A 15 9.99 -19.62 3.20
C TRP A 15 11.10 -19.97 4.21
N PHE A 16 11.15 -21.24 4.61
CA PHE A 16 12.37 -21.86 5.13
C PHE A 16 13.05 -22.60 3.99
N GLY A 17 14.05 -21.99 3.32
CA GLY A 17 14.77 -22.63 2.21
C GLY A 17 15.45 -21.60 1.30
N LYS A 18 16.01 -22.05 0.20
CA LYS A 18 16.52 -21.16 -0.86
C LYS A 18 15.35 -20.30 -1.34
N GLY A 19 15.51 -18.97 -1.31
CA GLY A 19 14.48 -18.03 -1.77
C GLY A 19 14.08 -18.30 -3.23
N PRO A 20 12.89 -17.81 -3.67
CA PRO A 20 12.46 -17.97 -5.05
C PRO A 20 13.48 -17.36 -5.99
N THR A 21 13.60 -17.92 -7.17
CA THR A 21 14.26 -17.25 -8.30
C THR A 21 13.51 -15.94 -8.59
N GLN A 22 14.17 -14.98 -9.23
CA GLN A 22 13.55 -13.72 -9.65
C GLN A 22 12.25 -13.96 -10.45
N HIS A 23 12.28 -14.92 -11.37
CA HIS A 23 11.13 -15.31 -12.20
C HIS A 23 9.96 -15.87 -11.37
N GLU A 24 10.21 -16.80 -10.46
CA GLU A 24 9.17 -17.33 -9.56
C GLU A 24 8.56 -16.25 -8.65
N TRP A 25 9.36 -15.26 -8.25
CA TRP A 25 8.87 -14.13 -7.47
C TRP A 25 7.95 -13.24 -8.32
N GLU A 26 8.34 -12.92 -9.55
CA GLU A 26 7.55 -12.11 -10.48
C GLU A 26 6.22 -12.78 -10.83
N GLU A 27 6.21 -14.09 -11.16
CA GLU A 27 4.97 -14.83 -11.43
C GLU A 27 4.01 -14.88 -10.24
N ARG A 28 4.55 -14.89 -9.01
CA ARG A 28 3.75 -14.85 -7.80
C ARG A 28 3.18 -13.47 -7.55
N LEU A 29 4.00 -12.44 -7.72
CA LEU A 29 3.59 -11.05 -7.60
C LEU A 29 2.43 -10.77 -8.55
N GLU A 30 2.52 -11.20 -9.82
CA GLU A 30 1.45 -11.05 -10.82
C GLU A 30 0.12 -11.65 -10.35
N ARG A 31 0.14 -12.86 -9.79
CA ARG A 31 -1.09 -13.50 -9.31
C ARG A 31 -1.73 -12.76 -8.13
N VAL A 32 -0.92 -12.36 -7.17
CA VAL A 32 -1.37 -11.62 -5.99
C VAL A 32 -1.96 -10.28 -6.39
N VAL A 33 -1.23 -9.56 -7.24
CA VAL A 33 -1.64 -8.27 -7.75
C VAL A 33 -2.96 -8.37 -8.51
N ALA A 34 -3.17 -9.43 -9.31
CA ALA A 34 -4.42 -9.62 -10.05
C ALA A 34 -5.66 -9.68 -9.13
N GLU A 35 -5.56 -10.33 -7.97
CA GLU A 35 -6.64 -10.36 -6.97
C GLU A 35 -6.91 -8.96 -6.40
N THR A 36 -5.84 -8.25 -5.98
CA THR A 36 -5.93 -6.88 -5.45
C THR A 36 -6.50 -5.89 -6.48
N VAL A 37 -6.10 -6.03 -7.74
CA VAL A 37 -6.62 -5.23 -8.86
C VAL A 37 -8.12 -5.49 -9.06
N ALA A 38 -8.56 -6.76 -9.05
CA ALA A 38 -9.97 -7.10 -9.19
C ALA A 38 -10.85 -6.51 -8.07
N GLN A 39 -10.31 -6.41 -6.85
CA GLN A 39 -10.98 -5.78 -5.71
C GLN A 39 -11.01 -4.24 -5.84
N SER A 40 -10.00 -3.64 -6.45
CA SER A 40 -9.84 -2.19 -6.58
C SER A 40 -10.65 -1.59 -7.73
N LEU A 41 -10.66 -2.27 -8.90
CA LEU A 41 -11.24 -1.75 -10.15
C LEU A 41 -12.70 -1.28 -10.05
N PRO A 42 -13.60 -1.94 -9.27
CA PRO A 42 -14.98 -1.45 -9.12
C PRO A 42 -15.08 -0.07 -8.45
N TRP A 43 -14.04 0.36 -7.74
CA TRP A 43 -14.03 1.62 -7.00
C TRP A 43 -13.27 2.74 -7.70
N ILE A 44 -12.51 2.41 -8.75
CA ILE A 44 -11.74 3.35 -9.55
C ILE A 44 -12.58 3.79 -10.75
N PRO A 45 -12.92 5.09 -10.91
CA PRO A 45 -13.66 5.59 -12.05
C PRO A 45 -13.06 5.15 -13.39
N ARG A 46 -13.91 4.89 -14.39
CA ARG A 46 -13.46 4.45 -15.72
C ARG A 46 -12.60 5.50 -16.42
N GLU A 47 -12.94 6.78 -16.21
CA GLU A 47 -12.28 7.89 -16.88
C GLU A 47 -11.73 8.90 -15.89
N ASN A 48 -10.57 9.45 -16.20
CA ASN A 48 -9.91 10.54 -15.48
C ASN A 48 -9.80 10.30 -13.97
N ALA A 49 -9.67 9.04 -13.55
CA ALA A 49 -9.44 8.70 -12.15
C ALA A 49 -8.10 9.25 -11.67
N VAL A 50 -8.02 9.57 -10.39
CA VAL A 50 -6.76 9.85 -9.69
C VAL A 50 -6.59 8.79 -8.61
N PHE A 51 -5.48 8.05 -8.62
CA PHE A 51 -5.21 7.07 -7.58
C PHE A 51 -3.79 7.20 -7.01
N LEU A 52 -3.67 6.75 -5.77
CA LEU A 52 -2.39 6.63 -5.07
C LEU A 52 -2.05 5.16 -4.88
N ASP A 53 -0.78 4.82 -5.10
CA ASP A 53 -0.19 3.51 -4.80
C ASP A 53 0.96 3.73 -3.81
N VAL A 54 0.69 3.48 -2.53
CA VAL A 54 1.65 3.65 -1.44
C VAL A 54 2.27 2.31 -1.10
N GLY A 55 3.59 2.21 -1.23
CA GLY A 55 4.31 0.96 -1.27
C GLY A 55 4.19 0.32 -2.65
N ALA A 56 4.48 1.11 -3.70
CA ALA A 56 4.27 0.69 -5.09
C ALA A 56 5.17 -0.48 -5.52
N ASN A 57 6.22 -0.79 -4.76
CA ASN A 57 7.19 -1.82 -5.08
C ASN A 57 7.75 -1.58 -6.50
N ILE A 58 7.72 -2.56 -7.40
CA ILE A 58 8.17 -2.41 -8.79
C ILE A 58 7.06 -1.94 -9.74
N GLY A 59 5.90 -1.49 -9.22
CA GLY A 59 4.83 -0.85 -9.98
C GLY A 59 3.85 -1.78 -10.70
N VAL A 60 3.85 -3.09 -10.42
CA VAL A 60 2.99 -4.07 -11.12
C VAL A 60 1.52 -3.77 -10.88
N TYR A 61 1.11 -3.47 -9.64
CA TYR A 61 -0.28 -3.10 -9.34
C TYR A 61 -0.75 -1.91 -10.17
N SER A 62 0.02 -0.83 -10.13
CA SER A 62 -0.30 0.39 -10.88
C SER A 62 -0.34 0.16 -12.40
N GLU A 63 0.52 -0.71 -12.95
CA GLU A 63 0.49 -1.07 -14.37
C GLU A 63 -0.82 -1.75 -14.75
N HIS A 64 -1.30 -2.70 -13.94
CA HIS A 64 -2.59 -3.37 -14.18
C HIS A 64 -3.76 -2.40 -14.10
N ILE A 65 -3.78 -1.50 -13.11
CA ILE A 65 -4.83 -0.46 -13.00
C ILE A 65 -4.80 0.44 -14.24
N LEU A 66 -3.63 0.91 -14.68
CA LEU A 66 -3.52 1.80 -15.84
C LEU A 66 -3.85 1.11 -17.16
N ARG A 67 -3.68 -0.20 -17.27
CA ARG A 67 -4.13 -0.97 -18.44
C ARG A 67 -5.66 -0.95 -18.55
N GLU A 68 -6.37 -1.07 -17.42
CA GLU A 68 -7.84 -1.04 -17.35
C GLU A 68 -8.41 0.40 -17.29
N ARG A 69 -7.59 1.38 -16.91
CA ARG A 69 -7.94 2.79 -16.72
C ARG A 69 -6.89 3.70 -17.37
N PRO A 70 -6.75 3.69 -18.72
CA PRO A 70 -5.64 4.34 -19.40
C PRO A 70 -5.62 5.88 -19.26
N SER A 71 -6.77 6.50 -18.95
CA SER A 71 -6.86 7.94 -18.67
C SER A 71 -6.62 8.31 -17.20
N ALA A 72 -6.36 7.34 -16.34
CA ALA A 72 -6.12 7.60 -14.93
C ALA A 72 -4.75 8.27 -14.71
N ARG A 73 -4.71 9.15 -13.70
CA ARG A 73 -3.46 9.70 -13.16
C ARG A 73 -3.07 8.93 -11.91
N ALA A 74 -1.80 8.55 -11.82
CA ALA A 74 -1.26 7.77 -10.72
C ALA A 74 -0.14 8.51 -10.01
N TYR A 75 -0.15 8.47 -8.67
CA TYR A 75 0.97 8.89 -7.83
C TYR A 75 1.46 7.67 -7.06
N LEU A 76 2.69 7.26 -7.33
CA LEU A 76 3.35 6.09 -6.75
C LEU A 76 4.39 6.55 -5.75
N PHE A 77 4.37 5.96 -4.57
CA PHE A 77 5.33 6.24 -3.49
C PHE A 77 6.09 4.96 -3.17
N GLU A 78 7.40 4.97 -3.40
CA GLU A 78 8.25 3.81 -3.17
C GLU A 78 9.59 4.24 -2.54
N PRO A 79 9.86 3.86 -1.28
CA PRO A 79 11.05 4.28 -0.58
C PRO A 79 12.32 3.53 -0.97
N VAL A 80 12.22 2.26 -1.40
CA VAL A 80 13.40 1.46 -1.76
C VAL A 80 13.94 1.88 -3.12
N ARG A 81 15.19 2.36 -3.17
CA ARG A 81 15.81 2.90 -4.40
C ARG A 81 15.68 1.99 -5.61
N SER A 82 16.02 0.71 -5.46
CA SER A 82 15.96 -0.23 -6.59
C SER A 82 14.54 -0.46 -7.11
N HIS A 83 13.53 -0.45 -6.24
CA HIS A 83 12.12 -0.56 -6.63
C HIS A 83 11.62 0.73 -7.29
N PHE A 84 11.97 1.88 -6.71
CA PHE A 84 11.70 3.19 -7.30
C PHE A 84 12.26 3.28 -8.72
N GLU A 85 13.52 2.90 -8.94
CA GLU A 85 14.16 2.89 -10.27
C GLU A 85 13.42 1.98 -11.25
N ASN A 86 12.93 0.82 -10.82
CA ASN A 86 12.06 -0.05 -11.61
C ASN A 86 10.72 0.60 -11.97
N CYS A 87 10.08 1.30 -11.02
CA CYS A 87 8.85 2.07 -11.30
C CYS A 87 9.11 3.15 -12.34
N VAL A 88 10.18 3.94 -12.18
CA VAL A 88 10.56 5.00 -13.13
C VAL A 88 10.78 4.42 -14.53
N ALA A 89 11.50 3.31 -14.65
CA ALA A 89 11.72 2.64 -15.92
C ALA A 89 10.42 2.11 -16.55
N ARG A 90 9.55 1.47 -15.73
CA ARG A 90 8.26 0.92 -16.15
C ARG A 90 7.33 1.99 -16.73
N PHE A 91 7.29 3.16 -16.12
CA PHE A 91 6.38 4.24 -16.48
C PHE A 91 7.04 5.39 -17.25
N ALA A 92 8.27 5.21 -17.77
CA ALA A 92 9.05 6.26 -18.44
C ALA A 92 8.31 6.98 -19.59
N ASN A 93 7.38 6.28 -20.26
CA ASN A 93 6.61 6.81 -21.37
C ASN A 93 5.16 7.16 -21.01
N ASN A 94 4.80 7.17 -19.73
CA ASN A 94 3.45 7.49 -19.29
C ASN A 94 3.42 8.80 -18.49
N ALA A 95 3.06 9.90 -19.15
CA ALA A 95 3.00 11.23 -18.55
C ALA A 95 1.92 11.36 -17.43
N ASN A 96 1.01 10.40 -17.30
CA ASN A 96 0.01 10.39 -16.25
C ASN A 96 0.52 9.77 -14.94
N VAL A 97 1.74 9.25 -14.91
CA VAL A 97 2.33 8.61 -13.73
C VAL A 97 3.41 9.50 -13.13
N THR A 98 3.30 9.75 -11.84
CA THR A 98 4.34 10.39 -11.03
C THR A 98 4.87 9.37 -10.04
N VAL A 99 6.17 9.14 -10.04
CA VAL A 99 6.83 8.24 -9.09
C VAL A 99 7.69 9.07 -8.14
N GLU A 100 7.46 8.90 -6.83
CA GLU A 100 8.18 9.62 -5.77
C GLU A 100 9.06 8.65 -4.97
N HIS A 101 10.35 9.01 -4.83
CA HIS A 101 11.31 8.23 -4.06
C HIS A 101 11.20 8.57 -2.56
N CYS A 102 10.13 8.18 -1.93
CA CYS A 102 9.91 8.33 -0.50
C CYS A 102 8.85 7.35 0.01
N ALA A 103 8.84 7.11 1.31
CA ALA A 103 7.71 6.56 2.02
C ALA A 103 6.71 7.68 2.35
N LEU A 104 5.46 7.30 2.62
CA LEU A 104 4.50 8.17 3.30
C LEU A 104 4.37 7.75 4.77
N GLY A 105 4.05 8.72 5.63
CA GLY A 105 3.84 8.51 7.06
C GLY A 105 3.15 9.69 7.72
N ASP A 106 3.19 9.74 9.05
CA ASP A 106 2.53 10.75 9.89
C ASP A 106 3.44 11.92 10.30
N ALA A 107 4.72 11.88 9.91
CA ALA A 107 5.68 12.97 10.10
C ALA A 107 6.74 12.95 9.01
N ASP A 108 7.19 14.14 8.58
CA ASP A 108 8.36 14.26 7.71
C ASP A 108 9.62 13.88 8.49
N ALA A 109 10.36 12.88 7.97
CA ALA A 109 11.53 12.34 8.65
C ALA A 109 12.50 11.66 7.69
N VAL A 110 13.74 11.49 8.14
CA VAL A 110 14.65 10.47 7.63
C VAL A 110 14.50 9.23 8.50
N SER A 111 14.35 8.08 7.89
CA SER A 111 14.12 6.81 8.57
C SER A 111 14.94 5.69 7.93
N THR A 112 14.84 4.49 8.47
CA THR A 112 15.49 3.30 7.91
C THR A 112 14.43 2.29 7.49
N ILE A 113 14.50 1.84 6.23
CA ILE A 113 13.75 0.67 5.78
C ILE A 113 14.65 -0.57 5.82
N TRP A 114 14.11 -1.67 6.30
CA TRP A 114 14.81 -2.93 6.45
C TRP A 114 14.35 -3.90 5.38
N LYS A 115 15.27 -4.28 4.49
CA LYS A 115 14.99 -5.15 3.34
C LYS A 115 15.37 -6.59 3.65
N PRO A 116 14.42 -7.53 3.68
CA PRO A 116 14.77 -8.94 3.84
C PRO A 116 15.53 -9.45 2.63
N LYS A 117 16.55 -10.27 2.90
CA LYS A 117 17.50 -10.74 1.88
C LYS A 117 16.88 -11.60 0.78
N HIS A 118 15.77 -12.28 1.09
CA HIS A 118 15.13 -13.27 0.21
C HIS A 118 13.62 -13.02 -0.02
N ASN A 119 13.12 -11.84 0.35
CA ASN A 119 11.73 -11.45 0.11
C ASN A 119 11.65 -9.96 -0.29
N PRO A 120 11.77 -9.64 -1.58
CA PRO A 120 11.77 -8.25 -2.04
C PRO A 120 10.50 -7.46 -1.71
N GLY A 121 9.37 -8.14 -1.45
CA GLY A 121 8.10 -7.49 -1.10
C GLY A 121 7.94 -7.18 0.39
N GLY A 122 8.76 -7.77 1.26
CA GLY A 122 8.58 -7.67 2.72
C GLY A 122 9.42 -6.58 3.39
N ASN A 123 9.55 -5.40 2.78
CA ASN A 123 10.37 -4.30 3.30
C ASN A 123 9.65 -3.58 4.44
N VAL A 124 10.30 -3.41 5.58
CA VAL A 124 9.70 -2.93 6.84
C VAL A 124 10.42 -1.69 7.36
N ILE A 125 9.65 -0.65 7.71
CA ILE A 125 10.19 0.55 8.37
C ILE A 125 10.22 0.37 9.89
N ASP A 126 9.23 -0.31 10.47
CA ASP A 126 9.11 -0.47 11.91
C ASP A 126 10.15 -1.42 12.49
N ALA A 127 11.01 -0.87 13.36
CA ALA A 127 12.12 -1.62 13.97
C ALA A 127 11.65 -2.77 14.89
N GLU A 128 10.47 -2.66 15.50
CA GLU A 128 9.92 -3.71 16.36
C GLU A 128 9.44 -4.90 15.53
N ILE A 129 8.80 -4.65 14.38
CA ILE A 129 8.44 -5.70 13.41
C ILE A 129 9.71 -6.41 12.94
N VAL A 130 10.76 -5.65 12.60
CA VAL A 130 12.06 -6.21 12.23
C VAL A 130 12.63 -7.08 13.35
N ALA A 131 12.61 -6.60 14.60
CA ALA A 131 13.13 -7.33 15.74
C ALA A 131 12.40 -8.67 15.94
N ARG A 132 11.09 -8.72 15.77
CA ARG A 132 10.29 -9.94 15.84
C ARG A 132 10.60 -10.92 14.70
N ARG A 133 10.97 -10.41 13.51
CA ARG A 133 11.27 -11.22 12.31
C ARG A 133 12.74 -11.65 12.22
N ARG A 134 13.69 -11.00 12.94
CA ARG A 134 15.15 -11.26 12.88
C ARG A 134 15.58 -12.69 13.25
N GLY A 135 14.77 -13.41 14.03
CA GLY A 135 15.03 -14.83 14.32
C GLY A 135 14.89 -15.75 13.09
N PHE A 136 14.29 -15.25 12.01
CA PHE A 136 13.95 -16.02 10.81
C PHE A 136 14.44 -15.40 9.50
N MET A 137 14.86 -14.14 9.50
CA MET A 137 15.24 -13.38 8.31
C MET A 137 16.45 -12.47 8.56
N ASP A 138 17.35 -12.43 7.58
CA ASP A 138 18.40 -11.42 7.49
C ASP A 138 17.86 -10.17 6.81
N PHE A 139 18.15 -9.01 7.37
CA PHE A 139 17.74 -7.72 6.84
C PHE A 139 18.94 -6.85 6.49
N LYS A 140 18.81 -6.07 5.40
CA LYS A 140 19.73 -5.00 5.05
C LYS A 140 19.05 -3.65 5.24
N PRO A 141 19.66 -2.70 5.98
CA PRO A 141 19.10 -1.36 6.12
C PRO A 141 19.32 -0.53 4.85
N GLU A 142 18.40 0.38 4.61
CA GLU A 142 18.51 1.47 3.65
C GLU A 142 17.92 2.73 4.26
N GLU A 143 18.61 3.86 4.16
CA GLU A 143 18.07 5.15 4.58
C GLU A 143 17.03 5.63 3.58
N ILE A 144 15.90 6.11 4.08
CA ILE A 144 14.76 6.57 3.30
C ILE A 144 14.24 7.91 3.82
N ARG A 145 13.56 8.65 2.95
CA ARG A 145 12.76 9.80 3.33
C ARG A 145 11.31 9.37 3.57
N VAL A 146 10.72 9.83 4.67
CA VAL A 146 9.28 9.74 4.94
C VAL A 146 8.67 11.12 4.74
N ARG A 147 7.48 11.20 4.12
CA ARG A 147 6.73 12.44 3.90
C ARG A 147 5.30 12.31 4.40
N VAL A 148 4.72 13.43 4.82
CA VAL A 148 3.29 13.53 5.12
C VAL A 148 2.52 13.79 3.84
N PHE A 149 1.54 12.94 3.50
CA PHE A 149 0.78 13.10 2.25
C PHE A 149 -0.01 14.40 2.19
N ASP A 150 -0.56 14.87 3.30
CA ASP A 150 -1.31 16.12 3.35
C ASP A 150 -0.47 17.32 2.89
N GLU A 151 0.79 17.39 3.30
CA GLU A 151 1.74 18.43 2.87
C GLU A 151 2.13 18.25 1.40
N TYR A 152 2.45 17.03 1.00
CA TYR A 152 2.75 16.70 -0.39
C TYR A 152 1.59 17.10 -1.32
N ALA A 153 0.34 16.79 -0.93
CA ALA A 153 -0.82 17.13 -1.73
C ALA A 153 -0.99 18.64 -1.92
N ARG A 154 -0.72 19.44 -0.86
CA ARG A 154 -0.73 20.92 -0.96
C ARG A 154 0.37 21.42 -1.89
N GLU A 155 1.58 20.92 -1.77
CA GLU A 155 2.72 21.32 -2.62
C GLU A 155 2.46 21.02 -4.09
N LYS A 156 1.86 19.87 -4.40
CA LYS A 156 1.57 19.44 -5.77
C LYS A 156 0.20 19.88 -6.30
N GLY A 157 -0.60 20.59 -5.50
CA GLY A 157 -1.95 21.02 -5.88
C GLY A 157 -2.92 19.86 -6.09
N ILE A 158 -2.74 18.75 -5.38
CA ILE A 158 -3.63 17.59 -5.45
C ILE A 158 -4.84 17.87 -4.56
N THR A 159 -5.99 18.08 -5.19
CA THR A 159 -7.25 18.36 -4.49
C THR A 159 -8.23 17.19 -4.55
N ARG A 160 -8.00 16.23 -5.45
CA ARG A 160 -8.85 15.06 -5.65
C ARG A 160 -8.01 13.80 -5.74
N VAL A 161 -8.47 12.77 -5.05
CA VAL A 161 -8.06 11.37 -5.20
C VAL A 161 -9.32 10.54 -5.20
N ASP A 162 -9.42 9.52 -6.05
CA ASP A 162 -10.59 8.65 -6.15
C ASP A 162 -10.36 7.31 -5.44
N PHE A 163 -9.13 6.85 -5.43
CA PHE A 163 -8.73 5.59 -4.82
C PHE A 163 -7.32 5.67 -4.22
N ILE A 164 -7.12 5.02 -3.08
CA ILE A 164 -5.82 4.88 -2.41
C ILE A 164 -5.60 3.40 -2.13
N LYS A 165 -4.45 2.87 -2.56
CA LYS A 165 -3.93 1.60 -2.07
C LYS A 165 -2.74 1.90 -1.16
N THR A 166 -2.71 1.29 0.02
CA THR A 166 -1.56 1.29 0.91
C THR A 166 -1.23 -0.14 1.33
N ASP A 167 0.03 -0.52 1.15
CA ASP A 167 0.58 -1.83 1.46
C ASP A 167 2.05 -1.62 1.82
N THR A 168 2.29 -1.34 3.09
CA THR A 168 3.57 -0.87 3.62
C THR A 168 4.11 -1.74 4.75
N GLU A 169 3.66 -3.03 4.78
CA GLU A 169 4.17 -4.05 5.71
C GLU A 169 4.02 -3.68 7.19
N GLY A 170 2.85 -3.06 7.51
CA GLY A 170 2.47 -2.68 8.86
C GLY A 170 2.74 -1.22 9.23
N TYR A 171 3.18 -0.40 8.26
CA TYR A 171 3.31 1.05 8.45
C TYR A 171 2.06 1.82 7.99
N ASP A 172 1.07 1.11 7.48
CA ASP A 172 -0.16 1.61 6.85
C ASP A 172 -0.96 2.55 7.75
N TYR A 173 -1.05 2.26 9.05
CA TYR A 173 -1.74 3.13 10.00
C TYR A 173 -1.08 4.51 10.13
N ARG A 174 0.26 4.63 9.98
CA ARG A 174 0.95 5.92 9.94
C ARG A 174 0.73 6.64 8.62
N VAL A 175 0.70 5.90 7.51
CA VAL A 175 0.33 6.45 6.20
C VAL A 175 -1.06 7.07 6.28
N LEU A 176 -2.05 6.32 6.76
CA LEU A 176 -3.43 6.78 6.91
C LEU A 176 -3.54 7.97 7.88
N ARG A 177 -2.78 7.96 8.99
CA ARG A 177 -2.72 9.08 9.93
C ARG A 177 -2.24 10.37 9.26
N GLY A 178 -1.19 10.29 8.45
CA GLY A 178 -0.66 11.42 7.67
C GLY A 178 -1.57 11.91 6.55
N MET A 179 -2.62 11.13 6.22
CA MET A 179 -3.62 11.50 5.22
C MET A 179 -4.92 12.07 5.82
N LEU A 180 -5.15 11.97 7.15
CA LEU A 180 -6.45 12.30 7.75
C LEU A 180 -6.92 13.70 7.40
N ALA A 181 -6.06 14.70 7.46
CA ALA A 181 -6.44 16.08 7.14
C ALA A 181 -6.80 16.26 5.66
N PHE A 182 -6.12 15.56 4.74
CA PHE A 182 -6.50 15.51 3.33
C PHE A 182 -7.86 14.85 3.14
N LEU A 183 -8.09 13.67 3.75
CA LEU A 183 -9.33 12.92 3.64
C LEU A 183 -10.53 13.70 4.21
N GLU A 184 -10.31 14.42 5.31
CA GLU A 184 -11.37 15.22 5.96
C GLU A 184 -11.84 16.37 5.08
N ARG A 185 -10.92 17.06 4.38
CA ARG A 185 -11.27 18.19 3.51
C ARG A 185 -11.71 17.80 2.09
N CYS A 186 -11.55 16.51 1.70
CA CYS A 186 -12.03 16.07 0.40
C CYS A 186 -13.55 16.15 0.30
N GLU A 187 -14.07 16.90 -0.67
CA GLU A 187 -15.49 16.93 -1.00
C GLU A 187 -15.99 15.52 -1.38
N ARG A 188 -15.25 14.82 -2.21
CA ARG A 188 -15.46 13.43 -2.57
C ARG A 188 -14.32 12.57 -2.03
N LYS A 189 -14.57 11.89 -0.93
CA LYS A 189 -13.58 11.03 -0.29
C LYS A 189 -13.20 9.83 -1.16
N PRO A 190 -11.89 9.48 -1.24
CA PRO A 190 -11.44 8.28 -1.96
C PRO A 190 -11.92 7.00 -1.26
N VAL A 191 -12.02 5.91 -2.00
CA VAL A 191 -12.03 4.57 -1.39
C VAL A 191 -10.59 4.19 -1.09
N ILE A 192 -10.36 3.54 0.06
CA ILE A 192 -9.02 3.17 0.50
C ILE A 192 -8.95 1.65 0.63
N LEU A 193 -7.96 1.04 -0.01
CA LEU A 193 -7.54 -0.33 0.22
C LEU A 193 -6.27 -0.30 1.08
N ALA A 194 -6.33 -0.89 2.26
CA ALA A 194 -5.21 -0.89 3.20
C ALA A 194 -4.94 -2.28 3.76
N GLU A 195 -3.65 -2.64 3.85
CA GLU A 195 -3.19 -3.82 4.57
C GLU A 195 -2.96 -3.47 6.04
N LEU A 196 -3.70 -4.09 6.95
CA LEU A 196 -3.57 -3.84 8.38
C LEU A 196 -3.08 -5.09 9.13
N LEU A 197 -2.16 -4.90 10.05
CA LEU A 197 -1.70 -5.98 10.92
C LEU A 197 -2.75 -6.30 11.99
N SER A 198 -2.93 -7.59 12.27
CA SER A 198 -3.78 -8.02 13.35
C SER A 198 -3.20 -7.66 14.73
N PRO A 199 -4.03 -7.59 15.79
CA PRO A 199 -3.59 -7.15 17.13
C PRO A 199 -2.35 -7.88 17.67
N ALA A 200 -2.24 -9.17 17.39
CA ALA A 200 -1.15 -10.01 17.90
C ALA A 200 0.21 -9.66 17.26
N PHE A 201 0.21 -9.05 16.09
CA PHE A 201 1.42 -8.78 15.30
C PHE A 201 1.74 -7.31 15.18
N HIS A 202 0.79 -6.42 15.53
CA HIS A 202 0.97 -4.98 15.43
C HIS A 202 1.79 -4.42 16.62
N PRO A 203 2.88 -3.67 16.38
CA PRO A 203 3.69 -3.11 17.46
C PRO A 203 2.97 -1.98 18.22
N ASP A 204 2.15 -1.19 17.53
CA ASP A 204 1.36 -0.08 18.08
C ASP A 204 -0.12 -0.27 17.71
N TYR A 205 -0.75 -1.32 18.21
CA TYR A 205 -2.15 -1.62 17.89
C TYR A 205 -3.11 -0.52 18.37
N GLN A 206 -2.82 0.14 19.50
CA GLN A 206 -3.63 1.27 19.95
C GLN A 206 -3.57 2.43 18.96
N GLY A 207 -2.40 2.75 18.42
CA GLY A 207 -2.24 3.77 17.39
C GLY A 207 -3.01 3.44 16.11
N GLN A 208 -3.04 2.16 15.71
CA GLN A 208 -3.89 1.71 14.60
C GLN A 208 -5.38 1.91 14.90
N LEU A 209 -5.86 1.52 16.08
CA LEU A 209 -7.26 1.73 16.47
C LEU A 209 -7.67 3.20 16.47
N ASP A 210 -6.78 4.10 16.89
CA ASP A 210 -7.07 5.53 16.90
C ASP A 210 -7.23 6.10 15.48
N VAL A 211 -6.46 5.59 14.52
CA VAL A 211 -6.61 5.93 13.10
C VAL A 211 -7.93 5.38 12.55
N LEU A 212 -8.29 4.13 12.86
CA LEU A 212 -9.57 3.55 12.44
C LEU A 212 -10.75 4.35 12.97
N ARG A 213 -10.72 4.73 14.26
CA ARG A 213 -11.74 5.61 14.86
C ARG A 213 -11.82 6.98 14.18
N ALA A 214 -10.68 7.53 13.75
CA ALA A 214 -10.66 8.78 13.01
C ALA A 214 -11.30 8.62 11.63
N LEU A 215 -11.02 7.53 10.91
CA LEU A 215 -11.67 7.23 9.61
C LEU A 215 -13.18 7.09 9.77
N TYR A 216 -13.66 6.36 10.80
CA TYR A 216 -15.10 6.24 11.04
C TYR A 216 -15.76 7.59 11.36
N ARG A 217 -15.11 8.44 12.15
CA ARG A 217 -15.63 9.79 12.44
C ARG A 217 -15.80 10.67 11.22
N ILE A 218 -14.97 10.50 10.20
CA ILE A 218 -15.07 11.24 8.95
C ILE A 218 -15.91 10.54 7.88
N GLY A 219 -16.68 9.49 8.28
CA GLY A 219 -17.70 8.85 7.44
C GLY A 219 -17.21 7.67 6.60
N TYR A 220 -16.14 6.97 7.00
CA TYR A 220 -15.77 5.69 6.40
C TYR A 220 -16.43 4.52 7.14
N ARG A 221 -16.74 3.47 6.38
CA ARG A 221 -17.02 2.13 6.90
C ARG A 221 -15.99 1.15 6.35
N GLU A 222 -15.64 0.14 7.11
CA GLU A 222 -14.74 -0.92 6.66
C GLU A 222 -15.49 -2.10 6.08
N VAL A 223 -14.85 -2.77 5.12
CA VAL A 223 -15.23 -4.08 4.60
C VAL A 223 -13.98 -4.94 4.60
N ASP A 224 -14.01 -6.01 5.38
CA ASP A 224 -12.95 -7.01 5.42
C ASP A 224 -12.98 -7.83 4.12
N LEU A 225 -11.88 -7.85 3.40
CA LEU A 225 -11.75 -8.58 2.13
C LEU A 225 -11.13 -9.94 2.31
N THR A 226 -10.21 -10.09 3.27
CA THR A 226 -9.46 -11.33 3.48
C THR A 226 -9.17 -11.53 4.96
N GLY A 227 -9.72 -12.58 5.54
CA GLY A 227 -9.41 -12.96 6.92
C GLY A 227 -8.18 -13.87 6.99
N MET A 228 -7.05 -13.36 7.48
CA MET A 228 -5.91 -14.16 7.93
C MET A 228 -5.55 -13.81 9.38
N GLU A 229 -4.87 -14.75 10.06
CA GLU A 229 -4.51 -14.56 11.48
C GLU A 229 -3.62 -13.32 11.71
N ASN A 230 -2.83 -12.89 10.72
CA ASN A 230 -1.72 -11.96 10.93
C ASN A 230 -1.86 -10.63 10.21
N VAL A 231 -2.54 -10.62 9.06
CA VAL A 231 -2.65 -9.46 8.15
C VAL A 231 -4.00 -9.52 7.45
N GLN A 232 -4.66 -8.39 7.36
CA GLN A 232 -5.97 -8.27 6.73
C GLN A 232 -6.00 -7.11 5.75
N ASP A 233 -6.57 -7.36 4.57
CA ASP A 233 -6.87 -6.31 3.62
C ASP A 233 -8.29 -5.77 3.87
N PHE A 234 -8.39 -4.47 4.04
CA PHE A 234 -9.64 -3.77 4.28
C PHE A 234 -9.92 -2.76 3.18
N LEU A 235 -11.18 -2.72 2.73
CA LEU A 235 -11.69 -1.56 2.02
C LEU A 235 -12.36 -0.61 3.00
N PHE A 236 -11.88 0.63 3.04
CA PHE A 236 -12.56 1.73 3.70
C PHE A 236 -13.36 2.50 2.66
N ILE A 237 -14.68 2.41 2.77
CA ILE A 237 -15.62 2.96 1.81
C ILE A 237 -16.32 4.15 2.45
N PRO A 238 -16.26 5.36 1.86
CA PRO A 238 -17.02 6.50 2.34
C PRO A 238 -18.53 6.24 2.28
N GLU A 239 -19.29 6.75 3.26
CA GLU A 239 -20.74 6.69 3.25
C GLU A 239 -21.32 7.25 1.96
N GLY A 240 -22.33 6.57 1.42
CA GLY A 240 -22.97 6.93 0.14
C GLY A 240 -22.16 6.60 -1.11
N ARG A 241 -20.95 6.05 -0.98
CA ARG A 241 -20.14 5.62 -2.12
C ARG A 241 -20.59 4.24 -2.61
N SER A 242 -20.79 4.13 -3.92
CA SER A 242 -21.05 2.86 -4.61
C SER A 242 -19.95 2.57 -5.62
N PRO A 243 -19.75 1.31 -6.02
CA PRO A 243 -18.85 0.95 -7.11
C PRO A 243 -19.11 1.79 -8.36
N ALA A 244 -18.09 2.04 -9.15
CA ALA A 244 -18.20 2.71 -10.43
C ALA A 244 -19.03 1.83 -11.41
N PRO A 245 -19.93 2.42 -12.23
CA PRO A 245 -20.74 1.69 -13.19
C PRO A 245 -19.91 1.05 -14.31
#